data_518ea0666030a9d5a612fde160062791
#
_entry.id   518ea0666030a9d5a612fde160062791
#
_cell.length_a   1.000
_cell.length_b   1.000
_cell.length_c   1.000
_cell.angle_alpha   90.00
_cell.angle_beta   90.00
_cell.angle_gamma   90.00
#
_symmetry.space_group_name_H-M   'P 1'
#
loop_
_entity.id
_entity.type
_entity.pdbx_description
1 polymer ?
#
loop_
_entity_poly.entity_id
_entity_poly.type
_entity_poly.pdbx_seq_one_letter_code
_entity_poly.pdbx_strand_id
1 'polypeptide(L)'
;MSKAPPEPFAVHLPSGDRLLLRAFGDEFASRLETVDGYAAIYDDASKSYVYATLEDGAYVSTGVSVAAPAPEGLAKHLREAPLIRQHRFTSRYGELRPAETDGLETFGHNAGLLTGRQRSHGAVRGLTILVEFDDVRAGMSTDDLEPLMNADDYRRHGNFGSVRNYFQVMSAGKLDYTNSVVGPVRLSRDKAYYDQHLLVEEAIQCAIDEFNLDLEDFATQLPGEPRKIVDAINILYAGESWYTRTGNGNLWPHNHRFVKRFGDVETGLYMLTGAGNSAAGLRIGTICHENGHLLCRFPDIYDYGNRDQDDRESEGIGYYCLMGAGNHLGYRAVPAPICAYLRRLAGWTTDVVLEPGQSYQLRHGDYGIAYLHATDRPSEYFLVENRSAVGFDRYLPDHGLAVLHCDTLGSNEWQDGTQWRHYQCALLQADGKKELEGNLNRGAAGDLYRDRTGVFLSGDTTPNSRAWNGSRSGLILRDCSTPGETMTVAVGPETAPQPEYQEAYPFEPIPDDAEQGLEVTMEFPAGTSAQRIQVWVEIVHTWREDLQLHLRAPNGSSVVLRRRHGGSGDDIRETYDSEDHATLGKLTADDGGGTWTLWVRDLAARDVGQLEAWAMQLG
;
A
#
# COMPACT_ATOMS: atom_id res chain seq x y z
N MET A 1 9.23 -3.31 -0.31
CA MET A 1 10.29 -2.38 0.17
C MET A 1 9.85 -1.73 1.48
N SER A 2 10.73 -1.62 2.46
CA SER A 2 10.32 -1.38 3.85
C SER A 2 10.41 0.10 4.22
N LYS A 3 9.30 0.71 4.67
CA LYS A 3 9.34 2.05 5.28
C LYS A 3 10.32 2.10 6.45
N ALA A 4 10.85 3.29 6.75
CA ALA A 4 11.64 3.51 7.94
C ALA A 4 10.87 3.12 9.22
N PRO A 5 11.55 2.51 10.22
CA PRO A 5 10.90 2.19 11.49
C PRO A 5 10.48 3.48 12.21
N PRO A 6 9.36 3.45 12.96
CA PRO A 6 8.84 4.63 13.63
C PRO A 6 9.66 5.03 14.87
N GLU A 7 10.41 4.07 15.43
CA GLU A 7 11.17 4.29 16.64
C GLU A 7 12.43 5.11 16.37
N PRO A 8 12.79 6.04 17.27
CA PRO A 8 14.09 6.70 17.22
C PRO A 8 15.22 5.67 17.35
N PHE A 9 16.24 5.81 16.55
CA PHE A 9 17.45 5.00 16.61
C PHE A 9 18.64 5.81 17.12
N ALA A 10 19.59 5.13 17.74
CA ALA A 10 20.78 5.76 18.29
C ALA A 10 21.90 5.80 17.24
N VAL A 11 22.51 6.98 17.06
CA VAL A 11 23.76 7.15 16.36
C VAL A 11 24.86 7.54 17.35
N HIS A 12 26.08 7.05 17.14
CA HIS A 12 27.25 7.45 17.92
C HIS A 12 28.04 8.47 17.13
N LEU A 13 28.28 9.61 17.73
CA LEU A 13 29.07 10.67 17.12
C LEU A 13 30.58 10.41 17.32
N PRO A 14 31.46 11.02 16.52
CA PRO A 14 32.90 10.92 16.70
C PRO A 14 33.39 11.37 18.09
N SER A 15 32.62 12.24 18.76
CA SER A 15 32.85 12.66 20.14
C SER A 15 32.64 11.54 21.17
N GLY A 16 32.00 10.42 20.78
CA GLY A 16 31.54 9.37 21.70
C GLY A 16 30.11 9.59 22.23
N ASP A 17 29.50 10.73 21.95
CA ASP A 17 28.13 11.04 22.36
C ASP A 17 27.12 10.16 21.62
N ARG A 18 26.01 9.82 22.30
CA ARG A 18 24.88 9.11 21.75
C ARG A 18 23.76 10.08 21.41
N LEU A 19 23.34 10.09 20.16
CA LEU A 19 22.23 10.89 19.66
C LEU A 19 21.06 9.99 19.24
N LEU A 20 19.83 10.47 19.41
CA LEU A 20 18.63 9.82 18.87
C LEU A 20 18.12 10.58 17.65
N LEU A 21 17.96 9.87 16.54
CA LEU A 21 17.36 10.36 15.31
C LEU A 21 16.13 9.54 14.96
N ARG A 22 15.22 10.12 14.17
CA ARG A 22 14.10 9.44 13.52
C ARG A 22 14.33 9.42 12.02
N ALA A 23 14.08 8.29 11.41
CA ALA A 23 14.04 8.16 9.94
C ALA A 23 12.59 8.21 9.46
N PHE A 24 12.40 8.78 8.28
CA PHE A 24 11.13 8.84 7.56
C PHE A 24 11.35 8.44 6.10
N GLY A 25 10.27 7.95 5.45
CA GLY A 25 10.32 7.53 4.05
C GLY A 25 10.80 6.09 3.89
N ASP A 26 11.33 5.81 2.74
CA ASP A 26 11.75 4.50 2.26
C ASP A 26 13.08 4.59 1.50
N GLU A 27 13.45 3.54 0.77
CA GLU A 27 14.69 3.50 -0.01
C GLU A 27 14.75 4.49 -1.18
N PHE A 28 13.61 4.98 -1.64
CA PHE A 28 13.53 5.94 -2.75
C PHE A 28 13.65 7.37 -2.26
N ALA A 29 12.96 7.71 -1.19
CA ALA A 29 12.95 9.05 -0.64
C ALA A 29 12.92 9.01 0.89
N SER A 30 14.05 9.29 1.52
CA SER A 30 14.20 9.23 2.96
C SER A 30 14.77 10.54 3.54
N ARG A 31 14.42 10.81 4.79
CA ARG A 31 14.97 11.93 5.57
C ARG A 31 15.20 11.55 7.02
N LEU A 32 16.04 12.30 7.69
CA LEU A 32 16.30 12.17 9.12
C LEU A 32 15.87 13.43 9.88
N GLU A 33 15.35 13.22 11.08
CA GLU A 33 15.05 14.30 12.02
C GLU A 33 15.60 13.96 13.40
N THR A 34 15.94 14.97 14.17
CA THR A 34 16.15 14.82 15.63
C THR A 34 14.81 14.46 16.31
N VAL A 35 14.84 13.93 17.52
CA VAL A 35 13.62 13.64 18.28
C VAL A 35 12.75 14.88 18.52
N ASP A 36 13.36 16.07 18.48
CA ASP A 36 12.68 17.36 18.60
C ASP A 36 12.11 17.91 17.29
N GLY A 37 12.28 17.17 16.18
CA GLY A 37 11.72 17.48 14.86
C GLY A 37 12.58 18.38 13.98
N TYR A 38 13.85 18.56 14.24
CA TYR A 38 14.74 19.30 13.35
C TYR A 38 15.37 18.39 12.30
N ALA A 39 15.37 18.81 11.05
CA ALA A 39 16.00 18.07 9.97
C ALA A 39 17.52 17.89 10.23
N ALA A 40 18.02 16.69 9.98
CA ALA A 40 19.42 16.32 10.16
C ALA A 40 19.97 15.66 8.88
N ILE A 41 21.18 16.03 8.51
CA ILE A 41 21.93 15.39 7.39
C ILE A 41 23.28 14.95 7.90
N TYR A 42 23.84 13.93 7.22
CA TYR A 42 25.22 13.53 7.45
C TYR A 42 26.15 14.46 6.67
N ASP A 43 27.11 15.07 7.36
CA ASP A 43 28.09 15.96 6.77
C ASP A 43 29.45 15.25 6.64
N ASP A 44 29.87 15.04 5.40
CA ASP A 44 31.11 14.32 5.09
C ASP A 44 32.39 15.06 5.56
N ALA A 45 32.32 16.37 5.70
CA ALA A 45 33.45 17.16 6.15
C ALA A 45 33.73 16.95 7.63
N SER A 46 32.69 16.97 8.47
CA SER A 46 32.77 16.73 9.91
C SER A 46 32.66 15.25 10.29
N LYS A 47 32.34 14.37 9.34
CA LYS A 47 32.02 12.94 9.59
C LYS A 47 30.97 12.75 10.67
N SER A 48 29.99 13.63 10.73
CA SER A 48 28.99 13.70 11.78
C SER A 48 27.64 14.19 11.26
N TYR A 49 26.60 14.07 12.08
CA TYR A 49 25.30 14.64 11.77
C TYR A 49 25.23 16.10 12.18
N VAL A 50 24.69 16.93 11.28
CA VAL A 50 24.49 18.37 11.47
C VAL A 50 23.03 18.72 11.21
N TYR A 51 22.57 19.81 11.82
CA TYR A 51 21.25 20.37 11.48
C TYR A 51 21.24 20.80 10.02
N ALA A 52 20.08 20.61 9.39
CA ALA A 52 19.85 21.03 8.01
C ALA A 52 18.85 22.18 7.97
N THR A 53 19.07 23.08 7.01
CA THR A 53 18.10 24.08 6.56
C THR A 53 17.78 23.85 5.11
N LEU A 54 16.92 24.68 4.50
CA LEU A 54 16.61 24.60 3.06
C LEU A 54 17.22 25.80 2.32
N GLU A 55 17.93 25.51 1.23
CA GLU A 55 18.37 26.47 0.22
C GLU A 55 17.86 25.99 -1.14
N ASP A 56 17.16 26.85 -1.87
CA ASP A 56 16.49 26.50 -3.13
C ASP A 56 15.61 25.23 -3.04
N GLY A 57 15.05 24.99 -1.85
CA GLY A 57 14.20 23.83 -1.55
C GLY A 57 14.93 22.51 -1.27
N ALA A 58 16.26 22.49 -1.28
CA ALA A 58 17.08 21.33 -0.92
C ALA A 58 17.66 21.46 0.49
N TYR A 59 17.92 20.33 1.16
CA TYR A 59 18.65 20.34 2.42
C TYR A 59 20.09 20.77 2.23
N VAL A 60 20.51 21.76 3.03
CA VAL A 60 21.90 22.17 3.15
C VAL A 60 22.38 22.13 4.60
N SER A 61 23.65 21.84 4.77
CA SER A 61 24.28 21.80 6.10
C SER A 61 24.31 23.18 6.74
N THR A 62 23.88 23.27 7.99
CA THR A 62 24.10 24.46 8.82
C THR A 62 25.52 24.52 9.41
N GLY A 63 26.30 23.45 9.28
CA GLY A 63 27.59 23.28 9.95
C GLY A 63 27.50 23.06 11.47
N VAL A 64 26.30 23.10 12.05
CA VAL A 64 26.11 22.95 13.51
C VAL A 64 25.77 21.49 13.81
N SER A 65 26.60 20.85 14.65
CA SER A 65 26.36 19.47 15.09
C SER A 65 25.02 19.34 15.80
N VAL A 66 24.28 18.26 15.51
CA VAL A 66 23.02 17.92 16.21
C VAL A 66 23.21 17.59 17.70
N ALA A 67 24.44 17.43 18.18
CA ALA A 67 24.77 17.34 19.61
C ALA A 67 24.76 18.71 20.31
N ALA A 68 24.82 19.80 19.55
CA ALA A 68 24.70 21.16 20.07
C ALA A 68 23.22 21.62 20.05
N PRO A 69 22.87 22.69 20.75
CA PRO A 69 21.54 23.29 20.61
C PRO A 69 21.26 23.69 19.16
N ALA A 70 19.99 23.51 18.74
CA ALA A 70 19.60 23.89 17.39
C ALA A 70 19.81 25.39 17.15
N PRO A 71 20.25 25.80 15.93
CA PRO A 71 20.39 27.20 15.57
C PRO A 71 19.09 27.98 15.82
N GLU A 72 19.22 29.21 16.30
CA GLU A 72 18.08 30.09 16.54
C GLU A 72 17.33 30.35 15.21
N GLY A 73 16.00 30.21 15.26
CA GLY A 73 15.14 30.40 14.07
C GLY A 73 15.07 29.20 13.13
N LEU A 74 15.76 28.09 13.40
CA LEU A 74 15.64 26.88 12.57
C LEU A 74 14.23 26.29 12.67
N ALA A 75 13.58 26.11 11.52
CA ALA A 75 12.24 25.54 11.47
C ALA A 75 12.27 24.00 11.71
N LYS A 76 11.20 23.49 12.32
CA LYS A 76 10.98 22.05 12.53
C LYS A 76 10.24 21.43 11.34
N HIS A 77 10.39 20.11 11.20
CA HIS A 77 9.70 19.30 10.19
C HIS A 77 9.90 19.82 8.76
N LEU A 78 11.09 20.34 8.49
CA LEU A 78 11.46 20.77 7.15
C LEU A 78 11.36 19.60 6.17
N ARG A 79 10.78 19.88 5.01
CA ARG A 79 10.75 18.95 3.87
C ARG A 79 11.36 19.63 2.65
N GLU A 80 12.14 18.90 1.89
CA GLU A 80 12.63 19.38 0.59
C GLU A 80 11.46 19.70 -0.34
N ALA A 81 11.70 20.61 -1.27
CA ALA A 81 10.69 20.99 -2.25
C ALA A 81 10.18 19.76 -3.04
N PRO A 82 8.89 19.72 -3.43
CA PRO A 82 8.31 18.58 -4.15
C PRO A 82 9.12 18.14 -5.37
N LEU A 83 9.56 19.07 -6.20
CA LEU A 83 10.39 18.78 -7.39
C LEU A 83 11.73 18.10 -7.07
N ILE A 84 12.36 18.48 -5.95
CA ILE A 84 13.64 17.86 -5.53
C ILE A 84 13.39 16.44 -5.03
N ARG A 85 12.33 16.25 -4.23
CA ARG A 85 11.94 14.92 -3.76
C ARG A 85 11.55 14.04 -4.93
N GLN A 86 10.76 14.55 -5.88
CA GLN A 86 10.39 13.85 -7.11
C GLN A 86 11.62 13.44 -7.93
N HIS A 87 12.58 14.34 -8.11
CA HIS A 87 13.81 14.01 -8.84
C HIS A 87 14.63 12.92 -8.14
N ARG A 88 14.77 12.98 -6.81
CA ARG A 88 15.46 11.92 -6.04
C ARG A 88 14.75 10.59 -6.15
N PHE A 89 13.42 10.60 -5.97
CA PHE A 89 12.58 9.41 -6.13
C PHE A 89 12.77 8.80 -7.52
N THR A 90 12.59 9.59 -8.58
CA THR A 90 12.68 9.10 -9.96
C THR A 90 14.07 8.56 -10.28
N SER A 91 15.12 9.23 -9.83
CA SER A 91 16.50 8.77 -10.02
C SER A 91 16.72 7.44 -9.31
N ARG A 92 16.39 7.37 -8.02
CA ARG A 92 16.57 6.17 -7.21
C ARG A 92 15.66 5.03 -7.63
N TYR A 93 14.41 5.33 -7.99
CA TYR A 93 13.47 4.37 -8.52
C TYR A 93 13.97 3.77 -9.84
N GLY A 94 14.48 4.61 -10.75
CA GLY A 94 15.07 4.16 -12.01
C GLY A 94 16.31 3.29 -11.84
N GLU A 95 17.11 3.52 -10.78
CA GLU A 95 18.24 2.66 -10.42
C GLU A 95 17.80 1.29 -9.90
N LEU A 96 16.80 1.26 -9.02
CA LEU A 96 16.32 0.05 -8.35
C LEU A 96 15.24 -0.69 -9.13
N ARG A 97 14.48 0.03 -9.95
CA ARG A 97 13.36 -0.45 -10.77
C ARG A 97 13.55 0.01 -12.21
N PRO A 98 14.39 -0.64 -13.01
CA PRO A 98 14.49 -0.31 -14.44
C PRO A 98 13.13 -0.48 -15.13
N ALA A 99 12.91 0.28 -16.21
CA ALA A 99 11.65 0.52 -16.91
C ALA A 99 10.75 -0.71 -17.23
N GLU A 100 11.30 -1.91 -17.17
CA GLU A 100 10.56 -3.17 -17.36
C GLU A 100 9.69 -3.59 -16.17
N THR A 101 9.79 -2.88 -15.04
CA THR A 101 9.05 -3.16 -13.79
C THR A 101 8.23 -1.97 -13.32
N ASP A 102 7.82 -1.11 -14.24
CA ASP A 102 7.15 0.14 -13.93
C ASP A 102 5.79 -0.09 -13.25
N GLY A 103 5.50 0.73 -12.28
CA GLY A 103 4.32 0.66 -11.44
C GLY A 103 2.96 0.81 -12.13
N LEU A 104 2.93 1.05 -13.41
CA LEU A 104 1.74 0.87 -14.25
C LEU A 104 1.15 -0.55 -14.15
N GLU A 105 1.97 -1.50 -13.72
CA GLU A 105 1.60 -2.89 -13.51
C GLU A 105 0.68 -3.12 -12.30
N THR A 106 0.59 -2.16 -11.38
CA THR A 106 -0.31 -2.25 -10.23
C THR A 106 -1.73 -1.79 -10.55
N PHE A 107 -1.96 -1.08 -11.66
CA PHE A 107 -3.29 -0.76 -12.15
C PHE A 107 -3.81 -1.84 -13.11
N GLY A 108 -4.38 -2.89 -12.55
CA GLY A 108 -5.21 -3.84 -13.26
C GLY A 108 -4.52 -4.92 -14.07
N HIS A 109 -3.27 -4.79 -14.43
CA HIS A 109 -2.61 -5.77 -15.31
C HIS A 109 -2.35 -7.12 -14.64
N ASN A 110 -2.04 -7.15 -13.35
CA ASN A 110 -1.76 -8.35 -12.57
C ASN A 110 -2.81 -8.66 -11.50
N ALA A 111 -3.99 -8.10 -11.63
CA ALA A 111 -5.06 -8.29 -10.64
C ALA A 111 -4.58 -8.02 -9.19
N GLY A 112 -3.81 -6.94 -8.99
CA GLY A 112 -3.38 -6.47 -7.67
C GLY A 112 -2.03 -7.00 -7.19
N LEU A 113 -1.32 -7.82 -7.96
CA LEU A 113 0.04 -8.30 -7.64
C LEU A 113 1.10 -7.59 -8.51
N LEU A 114 2.35 -7.57 -8.04
CA LEU A 114 3.48 -7.17 -8.87
C LEU A 114 3.72 -8.21 -9.98
N THR A 115 4.23 -7.76 -11.12
CA THR A 115 4.60 -8.68 -12.21
C THR A 115 5.76 -9.59 -11.84
N GLY A 116 5.91 -10.63 -12.61
CA GLY A 116 7.04 -11.55 -12.51
C GLY A 116 6.69 -12.90 -11.89
N ARG A 117 7.74 -13.63 -11.60
CA ARG A 117 7.67 -15.03 -11.17
C ARG A 117 7.15 -15.13 -9.74
N GLN A 118 6.04 -15.87 -9.56
CA GLN A 118 5.43 -16.09 -8.26
C GLN A 118 5.74 -17.50 -7.75
N ARG A 119 6.13 -17.61 -6.47
CA ARG A 119 6.43 -18.85 -5.76
C ARG A 119 5.64 -18.98 -4.44
N SER A 120 4.34 -18.67 -4.49
CA SER A 120 3.46 -18.61 -3.31
C SER A 120 2.90 -19.97 -2.86
N HIS A 121 3.22 -21.08 -3.55
CA HIS A 121 2.69 -22.41 -3.24
C HIS A 121 3.74 -23.49 -3.30
N GLY A 122 3.48 -24.56 -2.52
CA GLY A 122 4.29 -25.77 -2.47
C GLY A 122 5.58 -25.59 -1.68
N ALA A 123 6.51 -26.51 -1.87
CA ALA A 123 7.82 -26.42 -1.27
C ALA A 123 8.71 -25.46 -2.07
N VAL A 124 9.27 -24.48 -1.39
CA VAL A 124 10.24 -23.53 -1.95
C VAL A 124 11.49 -23.58 -1.08
N ARG A 125 12.63 -23.75 -1.71
CA ARG A 125 13.92 -23.74 -1.04
C ARG A 125 14.68 -22.48 -1.43
N GLY A 126 14.87 -21.57 -0.46
CA GLY A 126 15.66 -20.35 -0.62
C GLY A 126 17.10 -20.54 -0.20
N LEU A 127 17.94 -19.66 -0.69
CA LEU A 127 19.34 -19.50 -0.26
C LEU A 127 19.45 -18.25 0.60
N THR A 128 19.93 -18.39 1.83
CA THR A 128 20.22 -17.27 2.74
C THR A 128 21.73 -17.17 2.95
N ILE A 129 22.32 -16.05 2.58
CA ILE A 129 23.75 -15.78 2.68
C ILE A 129 23.99 -14.74 3.78
N LEU A 130 24.73 -15.11 4.82
CA LEU A 130 25.25 -14.15 5.79
C LEU A 130 26.52 -13.51 5.21
N VAL A 131 26.53 -12.20 5.15
CA VAL A 131 27.61 -11.41 4.54
C VAL A 131 28.32 -10.55 5.59
N GLU A 132 29.63 -10.53 5.57
CA GLU A 132 30.45 -9.58 6.30
C GLU A 132 31.38 -8.81 5.36
N PHE A 133 31.79 -7.61 5.82
CA PHE A 133 32.67 -6.72 5.07
C PHE A 133 34.08 -6.73 5.65
N ASP A 134 35.02 -6.06 4.97
CA ASP A 134 36.38 -5.97 5.50
C ASP A 134 36.42 -5.16 6.81
N ASP A 135 35.61 -4.12 6.92
CA ASP A 135 35.47 -3.23 8.08
C ASP A 135 34.34 -3.61 9.07
N VAL A 136 33.35 -4.43 8.68
CA VAL A 136 32.19 -4.81 9.51
C VAL A 136 32.02 -6.31 9.56
N ARG A 137 32.22 -6.89 10.76
CA ARG A 137 32.07 -8.33 10.99
C ARG A 137 30.68 -8.70 11.43
N ALA A 138 30.25 -9.90 11.05
CA ALA A 138 29.01 -10.49 11.57
C ALA A 138 29.16 -10.78 13.07
N GLY A 139 28.26 -10.23 13.86
CA GLY A 139 28.18 -10.51 15.31
C GLY A 139 27.31 -11.71 15.64
N MET A 140 26.99 -12.57 14.65
CA MET A 140 26.21 -13.79 14.74
C MET A 140 26.78 -14.83 13.77
N SER A 141 26.34 -16.08 13.93
CA SER A 141 26.72 -17.20 13.07
C SER A 141 25.53 -17.70 12.23
N THR A 142 25.81 -18.61 11.32
CA THR A 142 24.74 -19.36 10.61
C THR A 142 23.90 -20.20 11.56
N ASP A 143 24.46 -20.71 12.67
CA ASP A 143 23.72 -21.45 13.71
C ASP A 143 22.71 -20.56 14.44
N ASP A 144 22.89 -19.23 14.45
CA ASP A 144 21.91 -18.28 14.96
C ASP A 144 20.81 -17.98 13.93
N LEU A 145 21.17 -17.92 12.64
CA LEU A 145 20.27 -17.60 11.54
C LEU A 145 19.42 -18.78 11.09
N GLU A 146 19.97 -19.97 11.10
CA GLU A 146 19.25 -21.17 10.65
C GLU A 146 17.91 -21.35 11.37
N PRO A 147 17.84 -21.33 12.72
CA PRO A 147 16.55 -21.44 13.40
C PRO A 147 15.65 -20.21 13.21
N LEU A 148 16.19 -19.01 13.00
CA LEU A 148 15.40 -17.83 12.64
C LEU A 148 14.67 -18.02 11.31
N MET A 149 15.35 -18.64 10.34
CA MET A 149 14.77 -18.87 9.01
C MET A 149 13.83 -20.08 8.99
N ASN A 150 14.13 -21.18 9.69
CA ASN A 150 13.54 -22.48 9.43
C ASN A 150 12.77 -23.15 10.58
N ALA A 151 13.01 -22.78 11.85
CA ALA A 151 12.44 -23.53 12.97
C ALA A 151 10.91 -23.46 12.99
N ASP A 152 10.24 -24.55 13.36
CA ASP A 152 8.78 -24.59 13.47
C ASP A 152 8.25 -23.66 14.57
N ASP A 153 9.02 -23.45 15.65
CA ASP A 153 8.68 -22.55 16.76
C ASP A 153 9.91 -21.77 17.24
N TYR A 154 10.19 -20.62 16.63
CA TYR A 154 11.28 -19.75 17.03
C TYR A 154 10.81 -18.63 17.96
N ARG A 155 11.32 -18.64 19.21
CA ARG A 155 10.92 -17.68 20.28
C ARG A 155 12.09 -16.87 20.85
N ARG A 156 13.28 -16.95 20.25
CA ARG A 156 14.44 -16.22 20.75
C ARG A 156 14.32 -14.73 20.45
N HIS A 157 14.85 -13.92 21.36
CA HIS A 157 14.98 -12.45 21.21
C HIS A 157 13.65 -11.74 20.94
N GLY A 158 12.53 -12.27 21.44
CA GLY A 158 11.20 -11.69 21.28
C GLY A 158 10.48 -12.05 19.98
N ASN A 159 11.13 -12.76 19.06
CA ASN A 159 10.48 -13.22 17.83
C ASN A 159 9.33 -14.19 18.14
N PHE A 160 8.29 -14.14 17.29
CA PHE A 160 7.12 -14.99 17.35
C PHE A 160 7.03 -15.86 16.09
N GLY A 161 7.73 -16.99 16.07
CA GLY A 161 7.93 -17.84 14.91
C GLY A 161 9.21 -17.53 14.14
N SER A 162 9.56 -18.40 13.20
CA SER A 162 10.60 -18.20 12.19
C SER A 162 9.98 -17.60 10.91
N VAL A 163 10.83 -17.29 9.93
CA VAL A 163 10.36 -16.88 8.59
C VAL A 163 9.52 -17.98 7.95
N ARG A 164 9.97 -19.24 7.98
CA ARG A 164 9.21 -20.42 7.50
C ARG A 164 7.88 -20.55 8.22
N ASN A 165 7.87 -20.53 9.54
CA ASN A 165 6.65 -20.65 10.34
C ASN A 165 5.65 -19.53 10.02
N TYR A 166 6.13 -18.28 9.84
CA TYR A 166 5.29 -17.16 9.47
C TYR A 166 4.54 -17.42 8.15
N PHE A 167 5.26 -17.76 7.08
CA PHE A 167 4.64 -18.03 5.78
C PHE A 167 3.75 -19.28 5.79
N GLN A 168 4.14 -20.32 6.53
CA GLN A 168 3.33 -21.52 6.68
C GLN A 168 1.99 -21.23 7.36
N VAL A 169 1.99 -20.41 8.41
CA VAL A 169 0.78 -19.96 9.11
C VAL A 169 -0.06 -19.05 8.20
N MET A 170 0.54 -18.03 7.57
CA MET A 170 -0.18 -17.08 6.72
C MET A 170 -0.80 -17.71 5.48
N SER A 171 -0.16 -18.72 4.91
CA SER A 171 -0.65 -19.47 3.75
C SER A 171 -1.60 -20.61 4.08
N ALA A 172 -1.95 -20.81 5.36
CA ALA A 172 -2.69 -21.98 5.83
C ALA A 172 -2.05 -23.30 5.35
N GLY A 173 -0.71 -23.38 5.42
CA GLY A 173 0.10 -24.53 5.04
C GLY A 173 0.32 -24.73 3.54
N LYS A 174 -0.15 -23.81 2.69
CA LYS A 174 0.02 -23.93 1.22
C LYS A 174 1.42 -23.58 0.72
N LEU A 175 2.21 -22.84 1.49
CA LEU A 175 3.60 -22.52 1.21
C LEU A 175 4.51 -23.06 2.31
N ASP A 176 5.44 -23.94 1.97
CA ASP A 176 6.53 -24.40 2.83
C ASP A 176 7.87 -23.81 2.34
N TYR A 177 8.26 -22.70 2.94
CA TYR A 177 9.44 -21.94 2.56
C TYR A 177 10.62 -22.25 3.48
N THR A 178 11.50 -23.14 3.06
CA THR A 178 12.73 -23.51 3.77
C THR A 178 13.94 -22.77 3.20
N ASN A 179 14.98 -22.59 4.00
CA ASN A 179 16.20 -21.88 3.60
C ASN A 179 17.45 -22.69 3.93
N SER A 180 18.40 -22.74 3.00
CA SER A 180 19.76 -23.12 3.33
C SER A 180 20.54 -21.88 3.71
N VAL A 181 21.10 -21.87 4.92
CA VAL A 181 21.83 -20.72 5.45
C VAL A 181 23.33 -21.00 5.35
N VAL A 182 24.05 -20.12 4.64
CA VAL A 182 25.50 -20.22 4.44
C VAL A 182 26.21 -18.94 4.86
N GLY A 183 27.51 -19.04 5.14
CA GLY A 183 28.33 -17.89 5.52
C GLY A 183 28.92 -18.03 6.94
N PRO A 184 29.46 -16.94 7.54
CA PRO A 184 29.58 -15.64 6.88
C PRO A 184 30.56 -15.68 5.72
N VAL A 185 30.14 -15.18 4.54
CA VAL A 185 31.05 -14.91 3.44
C VAL A 185 31.64 -13.50 3.62
N ARG A 186 32.95 -13.39 3.38
CA ARG A 186 33.64 -12.13 3.56
C ARG A 186 33.88 -11.42 2.24
N LEU A 187 33.23 -10.29 2.06
CA LEU A 187 33.45 -9.46 0.89
C LEU A 187 34.80 -8.74 0.95
N SER A 188 35.37 -8.44 -0.23
CA SER A 188 36.75 -7.97 -0.40
C SER A 188 36.97 -6.51 -0.01
N ARG A 189 35.91 -5.73 0.27
CA ARG A 189 35.96 -4.27 0.53
C ARG A 189 35.17 -3.89 1.76
N ASP A 190 35.36 -2.63 2.18
CA ASP A 190 34.55 -2.00 3.24
C ASP A 190 33.09 -1.87 2.85
N LYS A 191 32.19 -1.90 3.83
CA LYS A 191 30.75 -1.81 3.61
C LYS A 191 30.34 -0.60 2.76
N ALA A 192 31.03 0.53 2.92
CA ALA A 192 30.72 1.76 2.20
C ALA A 192 31.05 1.71 0.69
N TYR A 193 31.85 0.73 0.26
CA TYR A 193 32.19 0.52 -1.15
C TYR A 193 31.04 -0.06 -1.96
N TYR A 194 30.17 -0.87 -1.32
CA TYR A 194 29.17 -1.64 -2.04
C TYR A 194 27.91 -0.85 -2.32
N ASP A 195 27.49 -0.87 -3.60
CA ASP A 195 26.10 -0.78 -3.96
C ASP A 195 25.45 -2.18 -3.88
N GLN A 196 24.13 -2.24 -4.06
CA GLN A 196 23.39 -3.50 -3.94
C GLN A 196 23.80 -4.54 -4.98
N HIS A 197 24.10 -4.16 -6.22
CA HIS A 197 24.43 -5.11 -7.30
C HIS A 197 25.80 -5.76 -7.11
N LEU A 198 26.81 -4.96 -6.81
CA LEU A 198 28.16 -5.45 -6.52
C LEU A 198 28.16 -6.37 -5.31
N LEU A 199 27.41 -6.01 -4.27
CA LEU A 199 27.28 -6.82 -3.07
C LEU A 199 26.67 -8.19 -3.38
N VAL A 200 25.54 -8.23 -4.08
CA VAL A 200 24.81 -9.47 -4.39
C VAL A 200 25.66 -10.39 -5.27
N GLU A 201 26.33 -9.83 -6.28
CA GLU A 201 27.19 -10.61 -7.18
C GLU A 201 28.35 -11.26 -6.43
N GLU A 202 29.09 -10.48 -5.64
CA GLU A 202 30.22 -11.00 -4.88
C GLU A 202 29.79 -11.99 -3.81
N ALA A 203 28.68 -11.71 -3.09
CA ALA A 203 28.17 -12.60 -2.07
C ALA A 203 27.78 -13.99 -2.62
N ILE A 204 27.11 -14.03 -3.78
CA ILE A 204 26.75 -15.29 -4.43
C ILE A 204 28.01 -16.04 -4.88
N GLN A 205 28.96 -15.33 -5.50
CA GLN A 205 30.21 -15.96 -5.97
C GLN A 205 31.02 -16.52 -4.79
N CYS A 206 31.19 -15.77 -3.71
CA CYS A 206 31.86 -16.24 -2.50
C CYS A 206 31.15 -17.46 -1.91
N ALA A 207 29.80 -17.45 -1.86
CA ALA A 207 29.05 -18.59 -1.36
C ALA A 207 29.27 -19.85 -2.19
N ILE A 208 29.33 -19.73 -3.51
CA ILE A 208 29.65 -20.85 -4.41
C ILE A 208 31.05 -21.38 -4.14
N ASP A 209 32.04 -20.49 -4.09
CA ASP A 209 33.44 -20.85 -4.02
C ASP A 209 33.87 -21.41 -2.65
N GLU A 210 33.37 -20.81 -1.55
CA GLU A 210 33.73 -21.18 -0.18
C GLU A 210 32.97 -22.39 0.36
N PHE A 211 31.68 -22.53 -0.01
CA PHE A 211 30.78 -23.57 0.50
C PHE A 211 30.49 -24.67 -0.52
N ASN A 212 31.10 -24.61 -1.71
CA ASN A 212 30.85 -25.55 -2.82
C ASN A 212 29.35 -25.67 -3.12
N LEU A 213 28.68 -24.50 -3.18
CA LEU A 213 27.23 -24.40 -3.31
C LEU A 213 26.82 -24.63 -4.77
N ASP A 214 25.83 -25.48 -4.98
CA ASP A 214 25.16 -25.63 -6.28
C ASP A 214 23.85 -24.83 -6.28
N LEU A 215 23.79 -23.80 -7.12
CA LEU A 215 22.57 -22.99 -7.25
C LEU A 215 21.39 -23.76 -7.85
N GLU A 216 21.64 -24.89 -8.50
CA GLU A 216 20.58 -25.75 -9.03
C GLU A 216 19.68 -26.31 -7.93
N ASP A 217 20.20 -26.51 -6.73
CA ASP A 217 19.45 -26.96 -5.54
C ASP A 217 18.35 -25.99 -5.09
N PHE A 218 18.44 -24.72 -5.52
CA PHE A 218 17.52 -23.62 -5.17
C PHE A 218 16.71 -23.13 -6.37
N ALA A 219 16.85 -23.79 -7.51
CA ALA A 219 16.27 -23.31 -8.76
C ALA A 219 15.16 -24.24 -9.25
N THR A 220 14.08 -23.65 -9.73
CA THR A 220 13.01 -24.37 -10.42
C THR A 220 12.79 -23.77 -11.81
N GLN A 221 12.17 -24.55 -12.69
CA GLN A 221 11.74 -24.08 -14.01
C GLN A 221 10.21 -24.14 -14.06
N LEU A 222 9.58 -22.99 -14.17
CA LEU A 222 8.14 -22.90 -14.35
C LEU A 222 7.76 -23.07 -15.83
N PRO A 223 6.50 -23.44 -16.14
CA PRO A 223 6.02 -23.54 -17.50
C PRO A 223 6.24 -22.22 -18.27
N GLY A 224 6.88 -22.32 -19.44
CA GLY A 224 7.20 -21.16 -20.30
C GLY A 224 8.55 -20.51 -20.02
N GLU A 225 9.23 -20.85 -18.94
CA GLU A 225 10.59 -20.35 -18.67
C GLU A 225 11.62 -21.09 -19.53
N PRO A 226 12.62 -20.38 -20.09
CA PRO A 226 13.64 -20.99 -20.94
C PRO A 226 14.65 -21.84 -20.16
N ARG A 227 14.76 -21.61 -18.82
CA ARG A 227 15.72 -22.30 -17.93
C ARG A 227 15.25 -22.27 -16.48
N LYS A 228 15.98 -22.98 -15.62
CA LYS A 228 15.79 -22.92 -14.17
C LYS A 228 16.21 -21.54 -13.64
N ILE A 229 15.38 -20.98 -12.74
CA ILE A 229 15.64 -19.72 -12.06
C ILE A 229 15.69 -19.99 -10.56
N VAL A 230 16.67 -19.41 -9.87
CA VAL A 230 16.78 -19.49 -8.40
C VAL A 230 15.52 -18.85 -7.78
N ASP A 231 14.81 -19.63 -6.93
CA ASP A 231 13.49 -19.22 -6.42
C ASP A 231 13.55 -18.06 -5.44
N ALA A 232 14.55 -18.05 -4.54
CA ALA A 232 14.70 -17.00 -3.54
C ALA A 232 16.15 -16.88 -3.07
N ILE A 233 16.67 -15.66 -3.06
CA ILE A 233 17.99 -15.30 -2.52
C ILE A 233 17.80 -14.25 -1.43
N ASN A 234 18.24 -14.57 -0.22
CA ASN A 234 18.25 -13.65 0.92
C ASN A 234 19.70 -13.26 1.23
N ILE A 235 20.00 -11.98 1.21
CA ILE A 235 21.30 -11.44 1.62
C ILE A 235 21.13 -10.74 2.97
N LEU A 236 21.71 -11.31 4.01
CA LEU A 236 21.74 -10.75 5.35
C LEU A 236 23.13 -10.22 5.65
N TYR A 237 23.34 -8.91 5.57
CA TYR A 237 24.65 -8.32 5.75
C TYR A 237 24.90 -7.88 7.20
N ALA A 238 26.15 -7.98 7.63
CA ALA A 238 26.62 -7.55 8.95
C ALA A 238 26.39 -6.05 9.19
N GLY A 239 26.03 -5.71 10.44
CA GLY A 239 25.76 -4.36 10.85
C GLY A 239 24.31 -3.92 10.60
N GLU A 240 24.05 -2.68 10.95
CA GLU A 240 22.70 -2.09 10.87
C GLU A 240 22.35 -1.67 9.43
N SER A 241 21.06 -1.61 9.16
CA SER A 241 20.52 -1.08 7.91
C SER A 241 20.70 0.44 7.82
N TRP A 242 20.56 1.01 6.61
CA TRP A 242 20.79 2.43 6.39
C TRP A 242 19.98 3.36 7.29
N TYR A 243 18.73 3.07 7.57
CA TYR A 243 17.88 3.88 8.44
C TYR A 243 18.30 3.90 9.93
N THR A 244 19.20 3.01 10.34
CA THR A 244 19.73 2.95 11.72
C THR A 244 21.20 3.38 11.82
N ARG A 245 21.71 4.12 10.85
CA ARG A 245 23.11 4.14 10.49
C ARG A 245 24.00 5.21 11.13
N THR A 246 25.26 4.81 11.32
CA THR A 246 26.44 5.67 11.46
C THR A 246 27.33 5.52 10.22
N GLY A 247 27.39 6.49 9.30
CA GLY A 247 28.36 6.54 8.19
C GLY A 247 27.83 6.20 6.77
N ASN A 248 28.64 6.29 5.70
CA ASN A 248 28.32 6.15 4.28
C ASN A 248 28.05 4.70 3.80
N GLY A 249 27.00 4.41 3.06
CA GLY A 249 26.61 3.15 2.43
C GLY A 249 25.10 3.05 2.32
N ASN A 250 24.57 2.91 1.12
CA ASN A 250 23.17 3.01 0.78
C ASN A 250 22.42 1.68 0.82
N LEU A 251 22.75 0.81 1.79
CA LEU A 251 22.13 -0.52 1.91
C LEU A 251 20.84 -0.44 2.71
N TRP A 252 19.77 0.03 2.07
CA TRP A 252 18.41 -0.01 2.59
C TRP A 252 17.80 -1.39 2.39
N PRO A 253 16.99 -1.91 3.32
CA PRO A 253 16.27 -3.16 3.11
C PRO A 253 15.35 -3.05 1.89
N HIS A 254 15.48 -4.00 0.97
CA HIS A 254 14.69 -4.01 -0.26
C HIS A 254 14.65 -5.39 -0.92
N ASN A 255 13.72 -5.55 -1.82
CA ASN A 255 13.64 -6.60 -2.80
C ASN A 255 13.96 -6.03 -4.19
N HIS A 256 14.79 -6.72 -4.96
CA HIS A 256 15.13 -6.31 -6.32
C HIS A 256 15.50 -7.49 -7.22
N ARG A 257 15.64 -7.22 -8.51
CA ARG A 257 16.04 -8.20 -9.53
C ARG A 257 17.54 -8.13 -9.79
N PHE A 258 18.20 -9.30 -9.72
CA PHE A 258 19.59 -9.48 -10.12
C PHE A 258 19.67 -10.69 -11.06
N VAL A 259 19.80 -10.44 -12.37
CA VAL A 259 19.80 -11.47 -13.39
C VAL A 259 21.23 -11.74 -13.83
N LYS A 260 21.74 -12.89 -13.43
CA LYS A 260 23.04 -13.39 -13.85
C LYS A 260 22.99 -14.90 -14.03
N ARG A 261 23.70 -15.39 -15.03
CA ARG A 261 23.82 -16.83 -15.29
C ARG A 261 24.98 -17.43 -14.52
N PHE A 262 24.69 -18.54 -13.82
CA PHE A 262 25.67 -19.38 -13.13
C PHE A 262 25.46 -20.82 -13.63
N GLY A 263 26.38 -21.31 -14.49
CA GLY A 263 26.19 -22.62 -15.14
C GLY A 263 24.89 -22.69 -15.94
N ASP A 264 24.01 -23.62 -15.59
CA ASP A 264 22.72 -23.85 -16.26
C ASP A 264 21.53 -23.14 -15.60
N VAL A 265 21.75 -22.49 -14.47
CA VAL A 265 20.72 -21.70 -13.75
C VAL A 265 20.92 -20.19 -13.92
N GLU A 266 19.85 -19.45 -13.70
CA GLU A 266 19.85 -17.99 -13.70
C GLU A 266 19.32 -17.48 -12.35
N THR A 267 19.91 -16.41 -11.84
CA THR A 267 19.35 -15.71 -10.68
C THR A 267 18.16 -14.86 -11.10
N GLY A 268 17.27 -14.58 -10.18
CA GLY A 268 16.06 -13.78 -10.43
C GLY A 268 15.93 -12.65 -9.42
N LEU A 269 15.06 -12.84 -8.45
CA LEU A 269 14.82 -11.90 -7.37
C LEU A 269 15.71 -12.21 -6.16
N TYR A 270 16.12 -11.15 -5.47
CA TYR A 270 16.79 -11.24 -4.18
C TYR A 270 16.17 -10.26 -3.19
N MET A 271 16.33 -10.51 -1.92
CA MET A 271 16.14 -9.53 -0.87
C MET A 271 17.44 -9.23 -0.15
N LEU A 272 17.57 -8.00 0.34
CA LEU A 272 18.72 -7.50 1.08
C LEU A 272 18.26 -6.82 2.36
N THR A 273 18.85 -7.18 3.51
CA THR A 273 18.62 -6.47 4.78
C THR A 273 19.78 -6.62 5.74
N GLY A 274 19.91 -5.69 6.69
CA GLY A 274 20.89 -5.79 7.76
C GLY A 274 20.53 -6.88 8.77
N ALA A 275 21.50 -7.70 9.13
CA ALA A 275 21.37 -8.70 10.19
C ALA A 275 21.56 -8.10 11.59
N GLY A 276 21.99 -6.82 11.68
CA GLY A 276 22.33 -6.18 12.94
C GLY A 276 23.74 -6.54 13.42
N ASN A 277 24.04 -6.15 14.67
CA ASN A 277 25.37 -6.28 15.26
C ASN A 277 25.53 -7.51 16.17
N SER A 278 24.48 -8.28 16.39
CA SER A 278 24.52 -9.48 17.24
C SER A 278 23.28 -10.35 17.02
N ALA A 279 23.37 -11.63 17.43
CA ALA A 279 22.25 -12.56 17.39
C ALA A 279 21.00 -12.03 18.15
N ALA A 280 21.19 -11.25 19.20
CA ALA A 280 20.11 -10.61 19.95
C ALA A 280 19.34 -9.56 19.14
N GLY A 281 19.92 -9.07 18.05
CA GLY A 281 19.30 -8.12 17.11
C GLY A 281 18.48 -8.77 15.98
N LEU A 282 18.55 -10.08 15.82
CA LEU A 282 17.87 -10.80 14.74
C LEU A 282 16.34 -10.70 14.85
N ARG A 283 15.68 -10.32 13.76
CA ARG A 283 14.22 -10.09 13.68
C ARG A 283 13.66 -10.60 12.36
N ILE A 284 12.47 -11.21 12.41
CA ILE A 284 11.84 -11.76 11.22
C ILE A 284 11.06 -10.72 10.40
N GLY A 285 10.65 -9.59 10.97
CA GLY A 285 9.66 -8.68 10.36
C GLY A 285 10.07 -8.18 8.97
N THR A 286 11.24 -7.54 8.86
CA THR A 286 11.73 -7.05 7.56
C THR A 286 12.02 -8.20 6.60
N ILE A 287 12.58 -9.32 7.10
CA ILE A 287 12.82 -10.51 6.27
C ILE A 287 11.52 -11.05 5.68
N CYS A 288 10.45 -11.15 6.48
CA CYS A 288 9.14 -11.59 5.99
C CYS A 288 8.53 -10.59 4.98
N HIS A 289 8.66 -9.29 5.21
CA HIS A 289 8.17 -8.27 4.31
C HIS A 289 8.82 -8.37 2.92
N GLU A 290 10.16 -8.38 2.88
CA GLU A 290 10.89 -8.48 1.60
C GLU A 290 10.66 -9.83 0.90
N ASN A 291 10.48 -10.91 1.66
CA ASN A 291 10.09 -12.21 1.08
C ASN A 291 8.63 -12.23 0.62
N GLY A 292 7.75 -11.40 1.17
CA GLY A 292 6.40 -11.18 0.64
C GLY A 292 6.42 -10.66 -0.80
N HIS A 293 7.27 -9.68 -1.08
CA HIS A 293 7.51 -9.21 -2.45
C HIS A 293 8.17 -10.30 -3.31
N LEU A 294 9.21 -10.94 -2.79
CA LEU A 294 10.04 -11.88 -3.53
C LEU A 294 9.27 -13.13 -3.95
N LEU A 295 8.57 -13.78 -3.02
CA LEU A 295 7.88 -15.04 -3.24
C LEU A 295 6.48 -14.87 -3.81
N CYS A 296 5.73 -13.91 -3.27
CA CYS A 296 4.29 -13.79 -3.51
C CYS A 296 3.95 -12.67 -4.48
N ARG A 297 4.92 -11.84 -4.84
CA ARG A 297 4.74 -10.64 -5.67
C ARG A 297 3.74 -9.65 -5.06
N PHE A 298 3.65 -9.61 -3.74
CA PHE A 298 2.83 -8.63 -3.04
C PHE A 298 3.36 -7.22 -3.27
N PRO A 299 2.52 -6.24 -3.62
CA PRO A 299 2.91 -4.84 -3.63
C PRO A 299 2.99 -4.29 -2.20
N ASP A 300 3.60 -3.15 -2.02
CA ASP A 300 3.40 -2.35 -0.83
C ASP A 300 1.97 -1.81 -0.78
N ILE A 301 1.38 -1.83 0.42
CA ILE A 301 0.01 -1.34 0.64
C ILE A 301 0.08 0.00 1.38
N TYR A 302 0.86 0.92 0.84
CA TYR A 302 0.99 2.33 1.26
C TYR A 302 1.45 3.20 0.09
N ASP A 303 1.30 4.51 0.21
CA ASP A 303 1.66 5.48 -0.80
C ASP A 303 3.03 6.11 -0.49
N TYR A 304 3.91 6.12 -1.48
CA TYR A 304 5.22 6.77 -1.40
C TYR A 304 5.14 8.30 -1.57
N GLY A 305 4.01 8.81 -2.08
CA GLY A 305 3.78 10.23 -2.30
C GLY A 305 4.51 10.86 -3.49
N ASN A 306 5.24 10.07 -4.26
CA ASN A 306 6.05 10.58 -5.37
C ASN A 306 5.80 9.89 -6.70
N ARG A 307 5.15 8.72 -6.70
CA ARG A 307 4.94 7.94 -7.94
C ARG A 307 3.90 8.57 -8.85
N ASP A 308 2.85 9.13 -8.28
CA ASP A 308 1.75 9.80 -8.98
C ASP A 308 1.92 11.30 -9.12
N GLN A 309 3.03 11.85 -8.62
CA GLN A 309 3.42 13.26 -8.68
C GLN A 309 2.53 14.20 -7.86
N ASP A 310 1.68 13.68 -6.97
CA ASP A 310 0.79 14.49 -6.14
C ASP A 310 1.42 14.91 -4.80
N ASP A 311 2.58 14.34 -4.44
CA ASP A 311 3.34 14.61 -3.22
C ASP A 311 2.57 14.32 -1.91
N ARG A 312 1.50 13.53 -1.98
CA ARG A 312 0.72 13.08 -0.85
C ARG A 312 1.13 11.68 -0.46
N GLU A 313 1.61 11.52 0.75
CA GLU A 313 1.92 10.22 1.33
C GLU A 313 0.70 9.68 2.07
N SER A 314 0.52 8.36 2.08
CA SER A 314 -0.47 7.67 2.89
C SER A 314 0.17 6.45 3.57
N GLU A 315 -0.26 6.13 4.78
CA GLU A 315 0.14 4.87 5.43
C GLU A 315 -0.63 3.65 4.88
N GLY A 316 -1.60 3.88 3.99
CA GLY A 316 -2.39 2.82 3.36
C GLY A 316 -3.12 1.97 4.41
N ILE A 317 -2.69 0.72 4.57
CA ILE A 317 -3.24 -0.17 5.61
C ILE A 317 -2.47 -0.11 6.95
N GLY A 318 -1.39 0.67 7.02
CA GLY A 318 -0.61 0.89 8.22
C GLY A 318 -0.07 -0.39 8.88
N TYR A 319 -0.19 -0.49 10.19
CA TYR A 319 0.23 -1.65 10.98
C TYR A 319 -0.63 -2.90 10.77
N TYR A 320 -1.78 -2.81 10.11
CA TYR A 320 -2.72 -3.92 9.98
C TYR A 320 -2.33 -4.95 8.92
N CYS A 321 -1.21 -4.75 8.19
CA CYS A 321 -0.66 -5.72 7.25
C CYS A 321 0.86 -5.72 7.25
N LEU A 322 1.46 -6.90 7.05
CA LEU A 322 2.91 -7.05 6.82
C LEU A 322 3.42 -6.10 5.74
N MET A 323 2.67 -5.97 4.62
CA MET A 323 3.04 -5.17 3.45
C MET A 323 2.68 -3.68 3.57
N GLY A 324 2.17 -3.25 4.72
CA GLY A 324 2.14 -1.87 5.16
C GLY A 324 3.33 -1.60 6.09
N ALA A 325 3.05 -1.04 7.28
CA ALA A 325 4.04 -0.85 8.34
C ALA A 325 4.09 -2.02 9.35
N GLY A 326 3.29 -3.07 9.16
CA GLY A 326 3.12 -4.17 10.11
C GLY A 326 4.38 -5.01 10.34
N ASN A 327 5.37 -4.94 9.45
CA ASN A 327 6.68 -5.57 9.62
C ASN A 327 7.47 -5.00 10.82
N HIS A 328 7.14 -3.80 11.30
CA HIS A 328 7.81 -3.14 12.42
C HIS A 328 7.26 -3.53 13.80
N LEU A 329 6.10 -4.18 13.88
CA LEU A 329 5.47 -4.49 15.15
C LEU A 329 6.35 -5.37 16.05
N GLY A 330 6.23 -5.14 17.37
CA GLY A 330 7.07 -5.81 18.37
C GLY A 330 8.57 -5.59 18.13
N TYR A 331 8.97 -4.41 17.70
CA TYR A 331 10.35 -4.13 17.26
C TYR A 331 10.84 -5.05 16.17
N ARG A 332 10.00 -5.32 15.16
CA ARG A 332 10.24 -6.23 14.02
C ARG A 332 10.28 -7.73 14.41
N ALA A 333 9.99 -8.07 15.65
CA ALA A 333 10.02 -9.45 16.13
C ALA A 333 8.67 -10.18 15.99
N VAL A 334 7.57 -9.43 15.89
CA VAL A 334 6.21 -9.98 15.76
C VAL A 334 5.48 -9.20 14.67
N PRO A 335 5.84 -9.45 13.39
CA PRO A 335 5.19 -8.75 12.28
C PRO A 335 3.69 -9.05 12.24
N ALA A 336 2.89 -8.08 11.79
CA ALA A 336 1.47 -8.28 11.55
C ALA A 336 1.22 -9.41 10.56
N PRO A 337 0.06 -10.07 10.62
CA PRO A 337 -0.37 -10.97 9.55
C PRO A 337 -0.44 -10.26 8.20
N ILE A 338 -0.28 -11.04 7.14
CA ILE A 338 -0.65 -10.64 5.78
C ILE A 338 -2.17 -10.50 5.75
N CYS A 339 -2.70 -9.35 5.32
CA CYS A 339 -4.15 -9.10 5.30
C CYS A 339 -4.91 -10.06 4.37
N ALA A 340 -6.21 -10.22 4.62
CA ALA A 340 -7.06 -11.14 3.85
C ALA A 340 -7.02 -10.87 2.34
N TYR A 341 -6.88 -9.60 1.93
CA TYR A 341 -6.74 -9.21 0.52
C TYR A 341 -5.56 -9.89 -0.15
N LEU A 342 -4.36 -9.74 0.38
CA LEU A 342 -3.15 -10.33 -0.21
C LEU A 342 -3.13 -11.86 -0.11
N ARG A 343 -3.63 -12.43 1.00
CA ARG A 343 -3.78 -13.89 1.14
C ARG A 343 -4.72 -14.46 0.08
N ARG A 344 -5.80 -13.73 -0.25
CA ARG A 344 -6.73 -14.10 -1.31
C ARG A 344 -6.07 -14.03 -2.69
N LEU A 345 -5.34 -12.97 -2.99
CA LEU A 345 -4.59 -12.82 -4.25
C LEU A 345 -3.51 -13.91 -4.41
N ALA A 346 -2.88 -14.32 -3.33
CA ALA A 346 -1.93 -15.45 -3.35
C ALA A 346 -2.60 -16.81 -3.56
N GLY A 347 -3.93 -16.90 -3.57
CA GLY A 347 -4.66 -18.16 -3.66
C GLY A 347 -4.63 -19.00 -2.36
N TRP A 348 -4.36 -18.36 -1.23
CA TRP A 348 -4.25 -19.07 0.05
C TRP A 348 -5.59 -19.26 0.74
N THR A 349 -6.61 -18.50 0.39
CA THR A 349 -7.91 -18.54 1.05
C THR A 349 -8.97 -19.30 0.25
N THR A 350 -10.04 -19.67 0.96
CA THR A 350 -11.33 -20.05 0.40
C THR A 350 -12.32 -18.97 0.77
N ASP A 351 -13.07 -18.48 -0.20
CA ASP A 351 -14.04 -17.41 0.01
C ASP A 351 -15.29 -17.94 0.72
N VAL A 352 -15.73 -17.24 1.76
CA VAL A 352 -17.03 -17.40 2.41
C VAL A 352 -17.85 -16.15 2.11
N VAL A 353 -18.86 -16.29 1.27
CA VAL A 353 -19.70 -15.14 0.87
C VAL A 353 -20.58 -14.70 2.05
N LEU A 354 -20.57 -13.40 2.32
CA LEU A 354 -21.38 -12.76 3.36
C LEU A 354 -22.79 -12.51 2.82
N GLU A 355 -23.72 -13.41 3.14
CA GLU A 355 -25.10 -13.32 2.68
C GLU A 355 -25.99 -12.51 3.64
N PRO A 356 -26.88 -11.65 3.12
CA PRO A 356 -27.84 -10.91 3.94
C PRO A 356 -28.71 -11.83 4.81
N GLY A 357 -28.98 -11.40 6.03
CA GLY A 357 -29.79 -12.15 7.00
C GLY A 357 -29.05 -13.25 7.75
N GLN A 358 -27.77 -13.47 7.47
CA GLN A 358 -26.94 -14.48 8.15
C GLN A 358 -26.08 -13.83 9.24
N SER A 359 -25.61 -14.69 10.17
CA SER A 359 -24.60 -14.34 11.16
C SER A 359 -23.39 -15.25 11.00
N TYR A 360 -22.22 -14.68 11.15
CA TYR A 360 -20.96 -15.38 10.94
C TYR A 360 -20.10 -15.36 12.21
N GLN A 361 -19.35 -16.42 12.39
CA GLN A 361 -18.32 -16.54 13.42
C GLN A 361 -16.95 -16.49 12.75
N LEU A 362 -16.19 -15.44 13.03
CA LEU A 362 -14.86 -15.23 12.48
C LEU A 362 -13.83 -15.61 13.54
N ARG A 363 -13.11 -16.70 13.29
CA ARG A 363 -12.07 -17.14 14.20
C ARG A 363 -10.74 -16.44 13.88
N HIS A 364 -10.09 -15.89 14.91
CA HIS A 364 -8.74 -15.36 14.79
C HIS A 364 -7.76 -16.46 14.37
N GLY A 365 -6.85 -16.14 13.47
CA GLY A 365 -5.83 -17.08 12.98
C GLY A 365 -6.33 -18.06 11.91
N ASP A 366 -7.60 -17.99 11.50
CA ASP A 366 -8.12 -18.78 10.38
C ASP A 366 -7.74 -18.11 9.04
N TYR A 367 -6.42 -18.09 8.78
CA TYR A 367 -5.87 -17.41 7.62
C TYR A 367 -6.20 -18.06 6.27
N GLY A 368 -6.76 -19.25 6.27
CA GLY A 368 -7.23 -19.96 5.08
C GLY A 368 -8.63 -19.57 4.61
N ILE A 369 -9.32 -18.64 5.30
CA ILE A 369 -10.67 -18.18 4.95
C ILE A 369 -10.64 -16.67 4.65
N ALA A 370 -11.42 -16.27 3.65
CA ALA A 370 -11.74 -14.86 3.36
C ALA A 370 -13.27 -14.69 3.42
N TYR A 371 -13.77 -13.93 4.39
CA TYR A 371 -15.17 -13.55 4.46
C TYR A 371 -15.41 -12.37 3.53
N LEU A 372 -16.13 -12.60 2.44
CA LEU A 372 -16.21 -11.73 1.28
C LEU A 372 -17.65 -11.25 1.03
N HIS A 373 -17.80 -9.96 0.78
CA HIS A 373 -18.98 -9.39 0.16
C HIS A 373 -18.61 -8.84 -1.21
N ALA A 374 -19.19 -9.39 -2.27
CA ALA A 374 -18.98 -8.94 -3.64
C ALA A 374 -19.81 -7.67 -3.91
N THR A 375 -19.28 -6.79 -4.76
CA THR A 375 -20.04 -5.70 -5.35
C THR A 375 -20.49 -6.07 -6.76
N ASP A 376 -21.15 -5.17 -7.46
CA ASP A 376 -21.51 -5.36 -8.88
C ASP A 376 -20.29 -5.39 -9.80
N ARG A 377 -19.12 -4.96 -9.31
CA ARG A 377 -17.85 -5.01 -10.04
C ARG A 377 -17.03 -6.21 -9.58
N PRO A 378 -16.65 -7.12 -10.48
CA PRO A 378 -15.89 -8.33 -10.09
C PRO A 378 -14.52 -8.03 -9.46
N SER A 379 -13.92 -6.87 -9.76
CA SER A 379 -12.63 -6.44 -9.19
C SER A 379 -12.76 -5.86 -7.79
N GLU A 380 -13.96 -5.32 -7.41
CA GLU A 380 -14.22 -4.57 -6.19
C GLU A 380 -15.07 -5.39 -5.21
N TYR A 381 -14.64 -5.47 -3.96
CA TYR A 381 -15.29 -6.26 -2.92
C TYR A 381 -14.86 -5.81 -1.53
N PHE A 382 -15.59 -6.26 -0.51
CA PHE A 382 -15.22 -6.07 0.89
C PHE A 382 -14.80 -7.40 1.51
N LEU A 383 -13.81 -7.33 2.41
CA LEU A 383 -13.37 -8.46 3.23
C LEU A 383 -13.52 -8.13 4.70
N VAL A 384 -13.90 -9.12 5.50
CA VAL A 384 -14.00 -8.97 6.96
C VAL A 384 -13.12 -10.02 7.62
N GLU A 385 -12.28 -9.60 8.58
CA GLU A 385 -11.42 -10.49 9.32
C GLU A 385 -11.36 -10.16 10.81
N ASN A 386 -11.20 -11.18 11.66
CA ASN A 386 -11.02 -11.02 13.09
C ASN A 386 -9.54 -10.75 13.40
N ARG A 387 -9.25 -9.59 13.99
CA ARG A 387 -7.91 -9.09 14.35
C ARG A 387 -7.82 -8.92 15.87
N SER A 388 -7.94 -10.01 16.61
CA SER A 388 -7.86 -10.00 18.08
C SER A 388 -6.42 -10.05 18.59
N ALA A 389 -6.20 -9.55 19.83
CA ALA A 389 -4.88 -9.34 20.46
C ALA A 389 -4.12 -10.63 20.81
N VAL A 390 -4.05 -11.59 19.90
CA VAL A 390 -3.37 -12.87 20.09
C VAL A 390 -2.45 -13.19 18.90
N GLY A 391 -1.52 -14.12 19.09
CA GLY A 391 -0.64 -14.56 18.02
C GLY A 391 0.18 -13.42 17.41
N PHE A 392 0.16 -13.30 16.11
CA PHE A 392 0.83 -12.24 15.36
C PHE A 392 0.13 -10.89 15.47
N ASP A 393 -1.14 -10.82 15.89
CA ASP A 393 -1.90 -9.57 16.08
C ASP A 393 -1.70 -8.89 17.43
N ARG A 394 -0.92 -9.51 18.35
CA ARG A 394 -0.77 -9.03 19.75
C ARG A 394 -0.26 -7.61 19.91
N TYR A 395 0.41 -7.06 18.94
CA TYR A 395 0.98 -5.70 18.95
C TYR A 395 0.25 -4.74 18.02
N LEU A 396 -0.90 -5.14 17.44
CA LEU A 396 -1.71 -4.20 16.68
C LEU A 396 -2.16 -3.04 17.57
N PRO A 397 -2.30 -1.83 17.00
CA PRO A 397 -2.75 -0.66 17.77
C PRO A 397 -4.21 -0.77 18.21
N ASP A 398 -5.02 -1.57 17.53
CA ASP A 398 -6.40 -1.86 17.88
C ASP A 398 -6.78 -3.33 17.60
N HIS A 399 -7.88 -3.77 18.22
CA HIS A 399 -8.37 -5.14 18.14
C HIS A 399 -9.87 -5.18 17.89
N GLY A 400 -10.30 -6.02 16.96
CA GLY A 400 -11.70 -6.12 16.56
C GLY A 400 -11.87 -6.74 15.18
N LEU A 401 -12.99 -6.46 14.53
CA LEU A 401 -13.19 -6.79 13.12
C LEU A 401 -12.55 -5.70 12.25
N ALA A 402 -11.63 -6.10 11.39
CA ALA A 402 -11.15 -5.27 10.30
C ALA A 402 -12.08 -5.46 9.10
N VAL A 403 -12.52 -4.36 8.51
CA VAL A 403 -13.25 -4.36 7.24
C VAL A 403 -12.37 -3.70 6.19
N LEU A 404 -12.03 -4.47 5.16
CA LEU A 404 -11.18 -4.02 4.06
C LEU A 404 -12.05 -3.74 2.83
N HIS A 405 -11.90 -2.56 2.25
CA HIS A 405 -12.44 -2.24 0.94
C HIS A 405 -11.36 -2.49 -0.11
N CYS A 406 -11.61 -3.40 -1.02
CA CYS A 406 -10.62 -3.93 -1.95
C CYS A 406 -11.06 -3.74 -3.40
N ASP A 407 -10.12 -3.34 -4.26
CA ASP A 407 -10.30 -3.35 -5.71
C ASP A 407 -8.98 -3.76 -6.39
N THR A 408 -8.99 -4.85 -7.15
CA THR A 408 -7.80 -5.34 -7.85
C THR A 408 -7.34 -4.42 -8.99
N LEU A 409 -8.18 -3.46 -9.39
CA LEU A 409 -7.84 -2.40 -10.36
C LEU A 409 -7.30 -1.13 -9.68
N GLY A 410 -7.41 -1.02 -8.35
CA GLY A 410 -6.84 0.07 -7.58
C GLY A 410 -5.33 -0.07 -7.38
N SER A 411 -4.73 0.93 -6.75
CA SER A 411 -3.35 0.91 -6.30
C SER A 411 -3.18 1.76 -5.05
N ASN A 412 -2.49 1.22 -4.04
CA ASN A 412 -2.16 2.03 -2.87
C ASN A 412 -1.00 3.01 -3.14
N GLU A 413 -0.17 2.72 -4.13
CA GLU A 413 1.00 3.54 -4.47
C GLU A 413 0.69 4.71 -5.42
N TRP A 414 -0.43 4.64 -6.17
CA TRP A 414 -0.78 5.56 -7.26
C TRP A 414 -2.16 6.20 -7.09
N GLN A 415 -2.72 6.13 -5.92
CA GLN A 415 -4.05 6.63 -5.63
C GLN A 415 -4.04 8.14 -5.34
N ASP A 416 -5.17 8.78 -5.57
CA ASP A 416 -5.47 10.16 -5.17
C ASP A 416 -6.77 10.26 -4.35
N GLY A 417 -7.31 9.08 -3.91
CA GLY A 417 -8.54 8.98 -3.13
C GLY A 417 -9.82 9.23 -3.93
N THR A 418 -9.74 9.28 -5.26
CA THR A 418 -10.90 9.45 -6.14
C THR A 418 -11.46 8.10 -6.60
N GLN A 419 -12.62 8.12 -7.24
CA GLN A 419 -13.20 6.89 -7.82
C GLN A 419 -12.38 6.33 -8.99
N TRP A 420 -11.47 7.10 -9.58
CA TRP A 420 -10.65 6.72 -10.73
C TRP A 420 -9.27 6.25 -10.30
N ARG A 421 -8.75 6.83 -9.22
CA ARG A 421 -7.47 6.50 -8.63
C ARG A 421 -7.65 6.26 -7.15
N HIS A 422 -8.09 5.07 -6.80
CA HIS A 422 -8.40 4.67 -5.43
C HIS A 422 -7.48 3.55 -4.94
N TYR A 423 -7.54 3.29 -3.65
CA TYR A 423 -6.77 2.23 -3.02
C TYR A 423 -7.15 0.86 -3.57
N GLN A 424 -6.14 0.00 -3.77
CA GLN A 424 -6.40 -1.42 -4.01
C GLN A 424 -6.82 -2.17 -2.73
N CYS A 425 -6.43 -1.68 -1.56
CA CYS A 425 -6.84 -2.21 -0.27
C CYS A 425 -6.83 -1.09 0.77
N ALA A 426 -7.98 -0.70 1.28
CA ALA A 426 -8.15 0.28 2.34
C ALA A 426 -8.79 -0.35 3.56
N LEU A 427 -8.33 0.00 4.77
CA LEU A 427 -9.02 -0.32 6.01
C LEU A 427 -10.13 0.73 6.25
N LEU A 428 -11.36 0.29 6.37
CA LEU A 428 -12.45 1.16 6.83
C LEU A 428 -12.30 1.40 8.33
N GLN A 429 -11.61 2.48 8.71
CA GLN A 429 -11.36 2.83 10.12
C GLN A 429 -12.68 3.10 10.84
N ALA A 430 -13.02 2.29 11.84
CA ALA A 430 -14.33 2.28 12.49
C ALA A 430 -14.73 3.60 13.18
N ASP A 431 -13.78 4.46 13.45
CA ASP A 431 -14.00 5.81 14.00
C ASP A 431 -14.15 6.90 12.92
N GLY A 432 -13.93 6.55 11.65
CA GLY A 432 -14.12 7.43 10.47
C GLY A 432 -13.11 8.56 10.31
N LYS A 433 -12.00 8.56 11.06
CA LYS A 433 -11.05 9.70 11.05
C LYS A 433 -10.12 9.74 9.86
N LYS A 434 -9.94 8.63 9.14
CA LYS A 434 -9.05 8.53 7.98
C LYS A 434 -7.60 8.94 8.28
N GLU A 435 -7.09 8.55 9.43
CA GLU A 435 -5.75 8.92 9.88
C GLU A 435 -4.65 8.21 9.08
N LEU A 436 -4.94 7.00 8.59
CA LEU A 436 -4.04 6.24 7.71
C LEU A 436 -3.89 6.92 6.35
N GLU A 437 -5.00 7.29 5.72
CA GLU A 437 -5.02 8.00 4.44
C GLU A 437 -4.38 9.38 4.56
N GLY A 438 -4.59 10.05 5.69
CA GLY A 438 -4.00 11.36 6.01
C GLY A 438 -2.53 11.33 6.41
N ASN A 439 -1.87 10.15 6.44
CA ASN A 439 -0.49 9.97 6.91
C ASN A 439 -0.25 10.55 8.32
N LEU A 440 -1.25 10.45 9.21
CA LEU A 440 -1.18 11.01 10.57
C LEU A 440 -0.62 10.02 11.57
N ASN A 441 -0.92 8.74 11.41
CA ASN A 441 -0.39 7.63 12.19
C ASN A 441 -0.44 6.32 11.38
N ARG A 442 0.14 5.24 11.91
CA ARG A 442 0.16 3.91 11.30
C ARG A 442 -0.92 2.97 11.83
N GLY A 443 -1.91 3.51 12.48
CA GLY A 443 -3.02 2.84 13.15
C GLY A 443 -3.14 3.29 14.60
N ALA A 444 -4.38 3.36 15.08
CA ALA A 444 -4.74 3.87 16.41
C ALA A 444 -5.89 3.06 17.02
N ALA A 445 -6.10 3.25 18.31
CA ALA A 445 -7.28 2.73 18.98
C ALA A 445 -8.55 3.38 18.41
N GLY A 446 -9.51 2.57 18.02
CA GLY A 446 -10.75 3.01 17.36
C GLY A 446 -10.86 2.63 15.89
N ASP A 447 -9.79 2.13 15.28
CA ASP A 447 -9.77 1.75 13.87
C ASP A 447 -10.60 0.48 13.55
N LEU A 448 -10.76 -0.43 14.52
CA LEU A 448 -11.43 -1.70 14.31
C LEU A 448 -12.80 -1.74 14.99
N TYR A 449 -13.74 -2.46 14.37
CA TYR A 449 -15.10 -2.60 14.89
C TYR A 449 -15.17 -3.62 16.02
N ARG A 450 -15.84 -3.25 17.12
CA ARG A 450 -16.04 -4.11 18.29
C ARG A 450 -17.23 -3.62 19.12
N ASP A 451 -17.86 -4.52 19.87
CA ASP A 451 -18.92 -4.21 20.85
C ASP A 451 -19.99 -3.30 20.25
N ARG A 452 -20.46 -3.63 19.04
CA ARG A 452 -21.51 -2.85 18.36
C ARG A 452 -22.84 -3.58 18.40
N THR A 453 -23.89 -2.85 18.74
CA THR A 453 -25.28 -3.30 18.62
C THR A 453 -25.99 -2.49 17.53
N GLY A 454 -26.80 -3.14 16.72
CA GLY A 454 -27.44 -2.53 15.56
C GLY A 454 -26.46 -2.35 14.39
N VAL A 455 -26.88 -1.61 13.39
CA VAL A 455 -26.06 -1.34 12.18
C VAL A 455 -24.89 -0.44 12.54
N PHE A 456 -23.68 -0.88 12.21
CA PHE A 456 -22.45 -0.11 12.43
C PHE A 456 -21.69 0.21 11.13
N LEU A 457 -21.98 -0.51 10.03
CA LEU A 457 -21.44 -0.24 8.70
C LEU A 457 -22.52 -0.47 7.65
N SER A 458 -22.77 0.52 6.83
CA SER A 458 -23.70 0.47 5.70
C SER A 458 -23.32 1.54 4.68
N GLY A 459 -24.09 1.67 3.59
CA GLY A 459 -23.93 2.78 2.65
C GLY A 459 -24.18 4.18 3.25
N ASP A 460 -24.75 4.27 4.46
CA ASP A 460 -25.16 5.54 5.09
C ASP A 460 -24.41 5.85 6.39
N THR A 461 -23.45 5.03 6.77
CA THR A 461 -22.62 5.26 7.95
C THR A 461 -21.34 6.02 7.60
N THR A 462 -20.60 6.45 8.63
CA THR A 462 -19.25 7.00 8.48
C THR A 462 -18.30 6.19 9.37
N PRO A 463 -17.35 5.42 8.80
CA PRO A 463 -17.18 5.16 7.36
C PRO A 463 -18.36 4.42 6.75
N ASN A 464 -18.46 4.41 5.43
CA ASN A 464 -19.54 3.71 4.73
C ASN A 464 -19.01 2.51 3.93
N SER A 465 -19.92 1.63 3.51
CA SER A 465 -19.66 0.48 2.64
C SER A 465 -20.01 0.74 1.18
N ARG A 466 -19.92 1.96 0.70
CA ARG A 466 -20.13 2.26 -0.72
C ARG A 466 -18.95 1.78 -1.55
N ALA A 467 -19.24 1.42 -2.79
CA ALA A 467 -18.22 1.21 -3.80
C ALA A 467 -17.46 2.53 -4.10
N TRP A 468 -16.29 2.47 -4.72
CA TRP A 468 -15.47 3.65 -5.03
C TRP A 468 -16.20 4.67 -5.92
N ASN A 469 -17.09 4.21 -6.78
CA ASN A 469 -17.95 5.08 -7.60
C ASN A 469 -19.11 5.74 -6.83
N GLY A 470 -19.23 5.49 -5.53
CA GLY A 470 -20.29 6.02 -4.67
C GLY A 470 -21.57 5.19 -4.63
N SER A 471 -21.71 4.15 -5.48
CA SER A 471 -22.88 3.27 -5.43
C SER A 471 -22.93 2.46 -4.13
N ARG A 472 -24.12 2.02 -3.74
CA ARG A 472 -24.28 1.12 -2.59
C ARG A 472 -23.78 -0.28 -2.96
N SER A 473 -22.92 -0.85 -2.13
CA SER A 473 -22.46 -2.24 -2.30
C SER A 473 -23.47 -3.29 -1.82
N GLY A 474 -24.48 -2.89 -1.07
CA GLY A 474 -25.38 -3.82 -0.37
C GLY A 474 -24.83 -4.36 0.95
N LEU A 475 -23.56 -4.14 1.28
CA LEU A 475 -22.99 -4.59 2.55
C LEU A 475 -23.54 -3.78 3.72
N ILE A 476 -24.22 -4.47 4.62
CA ILE A 476 -24.68 -3.94 5.91
C ILE A 476 -24.15 -4.87 7.00
N LEU A 477 -23.29 -4.36 7.89
CA LEU A 477 -22.81 -5.10 9.05
C LEU A 477 -23.44 -4.55 10.33
N ARG A 478 -23.84 -5.48 11.21
CA ARG A 478 -24.45 -5.16 12.49
C ARG A 478 -24.07 -6.17 13.56
N ASP A 479 -24.28 -5.79 14.82
CA ASP A 479 -24.18 -6.66 15.97
C ASP A 479 -22.85 -7.42 16.04
N CYS A 480 -21.74 -6.71 16.19
CA CYS A 480 -20.45 -7.38 16.39
C CYS A 480 -20.12 -7.55 17.87
N SER A 481 -19.59 -8.71 18.20
CA SER A 481 -19.18 -9.09 19.56
C SER A 481 -17.91 -8.36 20.01
N THR A 482 -17.58 -8.53 21.29
CA THR A 482 -16.27 -8.19 21.86
C THR A 482 -15.12 -8.90 21.15
N PRO A 483 -13.92 -8.29 21.07
CA PRO A 483 -12.72 -8.95 20.56
C PRO A 483 -12.40 -10.22 21.34
N GLY A 484 -12.03 -11.27 20.63
CA GLY A 484 -11.70 -12.57 21.19
C GLY A 484 -11.24 -13.55 20.12
N GLU A 485 -10.91 -14.78 20.53
CA GLU A 485 -10.52 -15.84 19.59
C GLU A 485 -11.58 -16.06 18.49
N THR A 486 -12.84 -15.88 18.84
CA THR A 486 -13.95 -15.88 17.89
C THR A 486 -14.77 -14.61 18.08
N MET A 487 -15.03 -13.91 16.99
CA MET A 487 -15.94 -12.77 16.93
C MET A 487 -17.16 -13.12 16.08
N THR A 488 -18.31 -12.56 16.45
CA THR A 488 -19.55 -12.71 15.68
C THR A 488 -19.91 -11.41 15.01
N VAL A 489 -20.51 -11.48 13.83
CA VAL A 489 -21.09 -10.35 13.11
C VAL A 489 -22.33 -10.82 12.36
N ALA A 490 -23.36 -10.00 12.35
CA ALA A 490 -24.55 -10.22 11.54
C ALA A 490 -24.46 -9.37 10.26
N VAL A 491 -24.86 -9.96 9.15
CA VAL A 491 -25.04 -9.26 7.88
C VAL A 491 -26.52 -8.87 7.78
N GLY A 492 -26.78 -7.57 7.64
CA GLY A 492 -28.15 -7.06 7.58
C GLY A 492 -28.90 -7.54 6.34
N PRO A 493 -30.21 -7.70 6.41
CA PRO A 493 -31.04 -7.79 5.21
C PRO A 493 -30.94 -6.46 4.43
N GLU A 494 -31.12 -6.51 3.13
CA GLU A 494 -31.47 -5.31 2.37
C GLU A 494 -32.80 -4.76 2.92
N THR A 495 -32.74 -3.61 3.62
CA THR A 495 -33.92 -3.08 4.36
C THR A 495 -34.64 -1.96 3.63
N ALA A 496 -34.14 -1.53 2.48
CA ALA A 496 -34.78 -0.58 1.60
C ALA A 496 -34.54 -0.97 0.14
N PRO A 497 -35.40 -0.56 -0.80
CA PRO A 497 -35.05 -0.59 -2.21
C PRO A 497 -33.67 0.05 -2.36
N GLN A 498 -32.73 -0.70 -2.90
CA GLN A 498 -31.38 -0.14 -3.19
C GLN A 498 -31.61 0.99 -4.20
N PRO A 499 -30.96 2.16 -4.01
CA PRO A 499 -31.00 3.16 -5.06
C PRO A 499 -30.38 2.56 -6.32
N GLU A 500 -31.07 2.71 -7.44
CA GLU A 500 -30.55 2.28 -8.74
C GLU A 500 -29.38 3.19 -9.13
N TYR A 501 -28.25 2.60 -9.42
CA TYR A 501 -27.05 3.30 -9.90
C TYR A 501 -26.72 2.85 -11.30
N GLN A 502 -26.41 3.81 -12.16
CA GLN A 502 -25.93 3.57 -13.51
C GLN A 502 -24.80 4.51 -13.86
N GLU A 503 -23.90 4.04 -14.72
CA GLU A 503 -22.78 4.83 -15.23
C GLU A 503 -22.56 4.54 -16.72
N ALA A 504 -22.03 5.53 -17.43
CA ALA A 504 -21.68 5.44 -18.84
C ALA A 504 -20.40 6.20 -19.13
N TYR A 505 -19.63 5.68 -20.07
CA TYR A 505 -18.37 6.20 -20.53
C TYR A 505 -18.45 6.51 -22.03
N PRO A 506 -19.14 7.59 -22.43
CA PRO A 506 -19.39 7.87 -23.84
C PRO A 506 -18.12 8.22 -24.61
N PHE A 507 -17.16 8.90 -24.02
CA PHE A 507 -15.96 9.43 -24.70
C PHE A 507 -16.32 10.22 -25.95
N GLU A 508 -17.38 11.02 -25.87
CA GLU A 508 -17.90 11.76 -27.02
C GLU A 508 -17.50 13.25 -26.99
N PRO A 509 -17.08 13.82 -28.13
CA PRO A 509 -16.73 15.22 -28.22
C PRO A 509 -17.95 16.11 -28.01
N ILE A 510 -17.77 17.19 -27.25
CA ILE A 510 -18.79 18.23 -27.06
C ILE A 510 -18.68 19.20 -28.25
N PRO A 511 -19.75 19.44 -29.00
CA PRO A 511 -19.73 20.39 -30.11
C PRO A 511 -19.40 21.80 -29.66
N ASP A 512 -18.32 22.40 -30.21
CA ASP A 512 -17.82 23.77 -29.93
C ASP A 512 -18.82 24.84 -30.43
N ASP A 513 -19.11 25.85 -29.59
CA ASP A 513 -20.01 26.96 -29.82
C ASP A 513 -21.37 26.55 -30.43
N ALA A 514 -21.94 25.48 -29.87
CA ALA A 514 -23.12 24.84 -30.45
C ALA A 514 -24.28 24.72 -29.44
N GLU A 515 -25.38 25.45 -29.69
CA GLU A 515 -26.56 25.36 -28.82
C GLU A 515 -27.20 23.97 -28.75
N GLN A 516 -27.06 23.14 -29.80
CA GLN A 516 -27.56 21.75 -29.78
C GLN A 516 -26.80 20.86 -28.80
N GLY A 517 -25.51 21.14 -28.53
CA GLY A 517 -24.68 20.38 -27.59
C GLY A 517 -24.62 18.88 -27.82
N LEU A 518 -24.16 18.16 -26.80
CA LEU A 518 -24.13 16.70 -26.72
C LEU A 518 -25.26 16.24 -25.79
N GLU A 519 -26.12 15.33 -26.25
CA GLU A 519 -27.10 14.61 -25.42
C GLU A 519 -26.68 13.14 -25.25
N VAL A 520 -26.57 12.70 -24.00
CA VAL A 520 -26.33 11.29 -23.64
C VAL A 520 -27.44 10.81 -22.70
N THR A 521 -27.80 9.54 -22.80
CA THR A 521 -28.95 9.00 -22.07
C THR A 521 -28.59 7.84 -21.17
N MET A 522 -29.41 7.67 -20.12
CA MET A 522 -29.36 6.56 -19.17
C MET A 522 -30.78 6.05 -18.92
N GLU A 523 -30.96 4.73 -18.91
CA GLU A 523 -32.30 4.12 -18.75
C GLU A 523 -32.42 3.49 -17.37
N PHE A 524 -33.44 3.84 -16.62
CA PHE A 524 -33.72 3.25 -15.32
C PHE A 524 -35.00 2.39 -15.37
N PRO A 525 -35.03 1.24 -14.65
CA PRO A 525 -36.21 0.38 -14.60
C PRO A 525 -37.46 1.12 -14.13
N ALA A 526 -38.61 0.73 -14.63
CA ALA A 526 -39.91 1.26 -14.14
C ALA A 526 -40.10 0.93 -12.65
N GLY A 527 -40.55 1.90 -11.88
CA GLY A 527 -40.71 1.77 -10.42
C GLY A 527 -39.44 2.11 -9.62
N THR A 528 -38.36 2.55 -10.26
CA THR A 528 -37.19 3.10 -9.57
C THR A 528 -37.60 4.37 -8.82
N SER A 529 -37.36 4.43 -7.51
CA SER A 529 -37.58 5.66 -6.73
C SER A 529 -36.61 6.75 -7.17
N ALA A 530 -37.07 7.98 -7.27
CA ALA A 530 -36.25 9.18 -7.49
C ALA A 530 -36.50 10.24 -6.40
N GLN A 531 -36.73 9.81 -5.17
CA GLN A 531 -36.86 10.72 -4.02
C GLN A 531 -35.53 11.43 -3.72
N ARG A 532 -34.41 10.77 -4.04
CA ARG A 532 -33.09 11.36 -4.07
C ARG A 532 -32.45 11.10 -5.42
N ILE A 533 -31.78 12.12 -5.97
CA ILE A 533 -31.11 12.08 -7.25
C ILE A 533 -29.67 12.55 -7.03
N GLN A 534 -28.71 11.73 -7.41
CA GLN A 534 -27.32 12.14 -7.50
C GLN A 534 -26.85 11.98 -8.95
N VAL A 535 -26.11 12.98 -9.43
CA VAL A 535 -25.54 13.00 -10.78
C VAL A 535 -24.07 13.37 -10.66
N TRP A 536 -23.24 12.56 -11.24
CA TRP A 536 -21.82 12.81 -11.34
C TRP A 536 -21.41 12.95 -12.81
N VAL A 537 -20.46 13.85 -13.10
CA VAL A 537 -19.96 14.09 -14.45
C VAL A 537 -18.45 14.27 -14.47
N GLU A 538 -17.80 13.74 -15.50
CA GLU A 538 -16.41 14.00 -15.85
C GLU A 538 -16.32 14.47 -17.29
N ILE A 539 -15.81 15.69 -17.44
CA ILE A 539 -15.63 16.36 -18.73
C ILE A 539 -14.21 16.89 -18.78
N VAL A 540 -13.47 16.53 -19.81
CA VAL A 540 -12.20 17.16 -20.15
C VAL A 540 -12.49 18.32 -21.08
N HIS A 541 -12.08 19.54 -20.71
CA HIS A 541 -12.30 20.76 -21.47
C HIS A 541 -11.28 21.82 -21.10
N THR A 542 -10.82 22.59 -22.07
CA THR A 542 -9.77 23.62 -21.87
C THR A 542 -10.29 24.93 -21.26
N TRP A 543 -11.62 25.12 -21.14
CA TRP A 543 -12.24 26.29 -20.54
C TRP A 543 -13.63 25.97 -19.93
N ARG A 544 -13.68 25.58 -18.68
CA ARG A 544 -14.93 25.07 -18.06
C ARG A 544 -16.05 26.09 -17.90
N GLU A 545 -15.78 27.41 -18.01
CA GLU A 545 -16.84 28.44 -17.99
C GLU A 545 -17.70 28.46 -19.27
N ASP A 546 -17.23 27.85 -20.35
CA ASP A 546 -18.00 27.78 -21.60
C ASP A 546 -19.10 26.74 -21.52
N LEU A 547 -18.97 25.81 -20.58
CA LEU A 547 -19.87 24.66 -20.43
C LEU A 547 -21.12 24.95 -19.60
N GLN A 548 -22.27 24.50 -20.10
CA GLN A 548 -23.55 24.46 -19.40
C GLN A 548 -24.11 23.03 -19.43
N LEU A 549 -24.51 22.53 -18.25
CA LEU A 549 -25.05 21.18 -18.09
C LEU A 549 -26.52 21.22 -17.67
N HIS A 550 -27.32 20.39 -18.31
CA HIS A 550 -28.73 20.18 -17.99
C HIS A 550 -29.03 18.70 -17.75
N LEU A 551 -29.96 18.42 -16.87
CA LEU A 551 -30.54 17.10 -16.72
C LEU A 551 -32.05 17.14 -17.04
N ARG A 552 -32.48 16.20 -17.86
CA ARG A 552 -33.90 16.00 -18.21
C ARG A 552 -34.39 14.64 -17.71
N ALA A 553 -35.45 14.67 -16.97
CA ALA A 553 -36.09 13.48 -16.43
C ALA A 553 -37.01 12.79 -17.47
N PRO A 554 -37.39 11.52 -17.25
CA PRO A 554 -38.28 10.77 -18.17
C PRO A 554 -39.63 11.45 -18.45
N ASN A 555 -40.17 12.22 -17.50
CA ASN A 555 -41.38 13.01 -17.66
C ASN A 555 -41.24 14.28 -18.50
N GLY A 556 -40.06 14.53 -19.04
CA GLY A 556 -39.72 15.70 -19.85
C GLY A 556 -39.31 16.96 -19.06
N SER A 557 -39.42 16.95 -17.74
CA SER A 557 -38.94 18.05 -16.91
C SER A 557 -37.41 18.18 -16.99
N SER A 558 -36.88 19.40 -17.06
CA SER A 558 -35.45 19.64 -17.18
C SER A 558 -34.97 20.71 -16.21
N VAL A 559 -33.76 20.55 -15.69
CA VAL A 559 -33.10 21.52 -14.82
C VAL A 559 -31.69 21.80 -15.28
N VAL A 560 -31.18 22.96 -14.89
CA VAL A 560 -29.76 23.28 -15.06
C VAL A 560 -29.00 22.72 -13.87
N LEU A 561 -28.08 21.79 -14.11
CA LEU A 561 -27.13 21.31 -13.11
C LEU A 561 -26.01 22.31 -12.91
N ARG A 562 -25.46 22.80 -14.00
CA ARG A 562 -24.33 23.74 -13.98
C ARG A 562 -24.56 24.87 -14.93
N ARG A 563 -24.45 26.09 -14.41
CA ARG A 563 -24.38 27.31 -15.24
C ARG A 563 -22.93 27.61 -15.57
N ARG A 564 -22.70 28.34 -16.63
CA ARG A 564 -21.38 28.84 -17.02
C ARG A 564 -20.68 29.53 -15.85
N HIS A 565 -19.61 28.95 -15.31
CA HIS A 565 -18.81 29.50 -14.22
C HIS A 565 -17.46 28.77 -14.10
N GLY A 566 -16.51 29.38 -13.40
CA GLY A 566 -15.21 28.76 -13.09
C GLY A 566 -14.04 29.33 -13.90
N GLY A 567 -14.30 30.31 -14.74
CA GLY A 567 -13.27 31.01 -15.51
C GLY A 567 -12.46 30.08 -16.42
N SER A 568 -11.20 30.42 -16.60
CA SER A 568 -10.23 29.67 -17.43
C SER A 568 -9.71 28.39 -16.79
N GLY A 569 -10.37 27.84 -15.79
CA GLY A 569 -10.00 26.55 -15.25
C GLY A 569 -10.36 25.44 -16.22
N ASP A 570 -9.52 24.39 -16.26
CA ASP A 570 -9.73 23.21 -17.07
C ASP A 570 -10.66 22.23 -16.35
N ASP A 571 -11.28 21.33 -17.10
CA ASP A 571 -12.04 20.15 -16.71
C ASP A 571 -13.19 20.38 -15.71
N ILE A 572 -14.16 19.48 -15.74
CA ILE A 572 -15.25 19.38 -14.76
C ILE A 572 -15.24 17.96 -14.18
N ARG A 573 -15.15 17.85 -12.85
CA ARG A 573 -15.36 16.64 -12.06
C ARG A 573 -16.26 17.02 -10.90
N GLU A 574 -17.57 16.98 -11.13
CA GLU A 574 -18.55 17.49 -10.18
C GLU A 574 -19.63 16.47 -9.87
N THR A 575 -20.08 16.46 -8.62
CA THR A 575 -21.26 15.70 -8.17
C THR A 575 -22.36 16.66 -7.76
N TYR A 576 -23.57 16.43 -8.24
CA TYR A 576 -24.78 17.16 -7.92
C TYR A 576 -25.71 16.25 -7.12
N ASP A 577 -26.14 16.67 -5.95
CA ASP A 577 -27.07 15.94 -5.08
C ASP A 577 -28.35 16.75 -4.90
N SER A 578 -29.52 16.12 -5.06
CA SER A 578 -30.83 16.78 -4.91
C SER A 578 -31.07 17.32 -3.49
N GLU A 579 -30.37 16.82 -2.47
CA GLU A 579 -30.44 17.35 -1.10
C GLU A 579 -29.79 18.73 -0.98
N ASP A 580 -28.71 18.97 -1.71
CA ASP A 580 -27.94 20.22 -1.65
C ASP A 580 -28.18 21.13 -2.86
N HIS A 581 -28.58 20.55 -4.00
CA HIS A 581 -28.78 21.27 -5.25
C HIS A 581 -30.25 21.54 -5.50
N ALA A 582 -30.74 22.71 -5.08
CA ALA A 582 -32.15 23.09 -5.07
C ALA A 582 -32.89 22.96 -6.43
N THR A 583 -32.17 23.10 -7.55
CA THR A 583 -32.76 22.90 -8.88
C THR A 583 -32.91 21.42 -9.22
N LEU A 584 -31.96 20.59 -8.85
CA LEU A 584 -32.00 19.14 -9.05
C LEU A 584 -33.14 18.52 -8.21
N GLY A 585 -33.38 19.00 -6.98
CA GLY A 585 -34.47 18.59 -6.13
C GLY A 585 -35.87 18.79 -6.74
N LYS A 586 -36.01 19.59 -7.82
CA LYS A 586 -37.29 19.72 -8.55
C LYS A 586 -37.61 18.54 -9.46
N LEU A 587 -36.68 17.66 -9.71
CA LEU A 587 -36.84 16.45 -10.53
C LEU A 587 -37.17 15.22 -9.67
N THR A 588 -37.15 15.34 -8.34
CA THR A 588 -37.50 14.20 -7.45
C THR A 588 -38.95 13.76 -7.68
N ALA A 589 -39.17 12.44 -7.69
CA ALA A 589 -40.43 11.81 -7.96
C ALA A 589 -40.53 10.43 -7.29
N ASP A 590 -41.75 9.92 -7.09
CA ASP A 590 -41.95 8.56 -6.57
C ASP A 590 -41.53 7.47 -7.56
N ASP A 591 -41.60 7.75 -8.86
CA ASP A 591 -41.15 6.90 -9.94
C ASP A 591 -40.24 7.71 -10.88
N GLY A 592 -38.96 7.33 -10.91
CA GLY A 592 -37.92 7.88 -11.77
C GLY A 592 -37.54 6.95 -12.92
N GLY A 593 -38.30 5.85 -13.11
CA GLY A 593 -38.05 4.91 -14.22
C GLY A 593 -38.21 5.55 -15.58
N GLY A 594 -37.39 5.09 -16.55
CA GLY A 594 -37.37 5.60 -17.91
C GLY A 594 -36.03 6.29 -18.27
N THR A 595 -36.05 7.02 -19.39
CA THR A 595 -34.86 7.62 -19.97
C THR A 595 -34.53 8.98 -19.34
N TRP A 596 -33.40 9.08 -18.68
CA TRP A 596 -32.81 10.33 -18.24
C TRP A 596 -31.80 10.81 -19.28
N THR A 597 -31.71 12.13 -19.52
CA THR A 597 -30.80 12.71 -20.51
C THR A 597 -29.93 13.77 -19.84
N LEU A 598 -28.61 13.57 -19.92
CA LEU A 598 -27.64 14.62 -19.64
C LEU A 598 -27.38 15.38 -20.95
N TRP A 599 -27.51 16.68 -20.90
CA TRP A 599 -27.27 17.58 -22.03
C TRP A 599 -26.15 18.53 -21.70
N VAL A 600 -25.02 18.41 -22.41
CA VAL A 600 -23.81 19.21 -22.23
C VAL A 600 -23.66 20.15 -23.42
N ARG A 601 -23.57 21.45 -23.16
CA ARG A 601 -23.40 22.46 -24.18
C ARG A 601 -22.12 23.26 -23.93
N ASP A 602 -21.34 23.43 -24.99
CA ASP A 602 -20.30 24.42 -25.07
C ASP A 602 -20.88 25.66 -25.81
N LEU A 603 -20.86 26.80 -25.14
CA LEU A 603 -21.51 28.03 -25.59
C LEU A 603 -20.50 29.16 -25.85
N ALA A 604 -19.25 28.83 -26.18
CA ALA A 604 -18.24 29.77 -26.63
C ALA A 604 -17.23 29.08 -27.55
N ALA A 605 -16.78 29.80 -28.56
CA ALA A 605 -15.90 29.27 -29.59
C ALA A 605 -14.44 29.17 -29.15
N ARG A 606 -13.70 28.18 -29.67
CA ARG A 606 -12.25 27.93 -29.65
C ARG A 606 -11.76 26.87 -28.67
N ASP A 607 -12.40 26.74 -27.53
CA ASP A 607 -12.07 25.73 -26.57
C ASP A 607 -12.87 24.46 -26.88
N VAL A 608 -12.27 23.30 -26.71
CA VAL A 608 -12.89 22.01 -27.09
C VAL A 608 -12.72 21.00 -25.98
N GLY A 609 -13.67 20.07 -25.87
CA GLY A 609 -13.61 19.02 -24.88
C GLY A 609 -14.47 17.82 -25.23
N GLN A 610 -14.47 16.87 -24.34
CA GLN A 610 -15.29 15.67 -24.45
C GLN A 610 -15.88 15.25 -23.11
N LEU A 611 -17.04 14.62 -23.16
CA LEU A 611 -17.63 13.95 -22.01
C LEU A 611 -16.97 12.57 -21.86
N GLU A 612 -16.14 12.44 -20.83
CA GLU A 612 -15.45 11.19 -20.53
C GLU A 612 -16.42 10.17 -19.90
N ALA A 613 -17.13 10.62 -18.85
CA ALA A 613 -18.01 9.75 -18.10
C ALA A 613 -19.13 10.55 -17.41
N TRP A 614 -20.23 9.88 -17.11
CA TRP A 614 -21.26 10.36 -16.21
C TRP A 614 -21.98 9.20 -15.52
N ALA A 615 -22.50 9.47 -14.34
CA ALA A 615 -23.22 8.49 -13.56
C ALA A 615 -24.44 9.12 -12.90
N MET A 616 -25.46 8.30 -12.63
CA MET A 616 -26.62 8.69 -11.87
C MET A 616 -26.98 7.64 -10.82
N GLN A 617 -27.44 8.11 -9.68
CA GLN A 617 -28.05 7.30 -8.65
C GLN A 617 -29.45 7.85 -8.34
N LEU A 618 -30.44 6.98 -8.37
CA LEU A 618 -31.81 7.26 -7.99
C LEU A 618 -32.17 6.45 -6.74
N GLY A 619 -32.79 7.08 -5.71
CA GLY A 619 -33.17 6.42 -4.45
C GLY A 619 -34.34 7.04 -3.74
#